data_e08ecaebfe96546df5fe9cf06b417c39
#
_entry.id   e08ecaebfe96546df5fe9cf06b417c39
#
_cell.length_a   1.000
_cell.length_b   1.000
_cell.length_c   1.000
_cell.angle_alpha   90.00
_cell.angle_beta   90.00
_cell.angle_gamma   90.00
#
_symmetry.space_group_name_H-M   'P 1'
#
loop_
_entity.id
_entity.type
_entity.pdbx_description
1 polymer ?
#
loop_
_entity_poly.entity_id
_entity_poly.type
_entity_poly.pdbx_seq_one_letter_code
_entity_poly.pdbx_strand_id
1 'polypeptide(L)'
;MVESTEQGIFSPDAFRSGVATSHEGSIMTAVQETVFLQGHIIDSLILAKVLDTILMMGGTFDLQDVKIGATRDAPSQARIVVRASSGRLLAEILRAIQPHGAAVEREADCRFEPALAAGVFPEQFYATTHLPTQIRLDGEWVDVEGMEMDLGICVDPAKARARTIPMGTVAVGDLIVTGREGIRVTPLARPAERDVFGFMESLVSSERPHHPIIADIAQRIQKLREWHRESRPGAKVLLAGGPAIVHAGGREALTWLIESGYVHVLFCGNALAAHDMEAALYGTSLGYGLTAGRSVPHGHEHHLRTINRIRAIGSIEQAVRSGVITGGIMAACVQCDVKLVMAGTIRDDGPLPGVLTDSMAAQQAMRAAIPGVGLALLVASTLHAIATGNLLPATVPTVCVDVNPAVPTKLADRGSFQAVGLVMDAASFLTELARELGWRP
;
A
#
# COMPACT_ATOMS: atom_id res chain seq x y z
N MET A 1 -41.17 -56.76 9.98
CA MET A 1 -40.76 -57.77 9.02
C MET A 1 -39.42 -57.29 8.49
N VAL A 2 -38.41 -57.89 9.07
CA VAL A 2 -37.47 -58.86 8.48
C VAL A 2 -36.32 -58.10 7.82
N GLU A 3 -35.11 -58.18 8.10
CA GLU A 3 -34.06 -59.00 8.80
C GLU A 3 -32.75 -58.38 8.27
N SER A 4 -31.85 -57.96 9.09
CA SER A 4 -30.59 -58.59 9.61
C SER A 4 -29.83 -59.51 8.61
N THR A 5 -28.54 -59.20 8.45
CA THR A 5 -27.35 -60.09 8.50
C THR A 5 -26.13 -59.34 7.96
N GLU A 6 -25.09 -59.21 8.65
CA GLU A 6 -23.96 -59.96 9.21
C GLU A 6 -22.63 -59.59 8.52
N GLN A 7 -21.75 -59.20 9.34
CA GLN A 7 -20.31 -59.39 9.50
C GLN A 7 -19.52 -60.09 8.41
N GLY A 8 -18.42 -59.49 7.97
CA GLY A 8 -17.31 -60.09 7.26
C GLY A 8 -15.98 -59.62 7.78
N ILE A 9 -15.37 -60.45 8.61
CA ILE A 9 -14.04 -60.35 9.23
C ILE A 9 -12.98 -60.47 8.12
N PHE A 10 -12.07 -59.54 8.01
CA PHE A 10 -10.84 -59.67 7.21
C PHE A 10 -9.67 -60.10 8.10
N SER A 11 -9.19 -61.30 7.84
CA SER A 11 -7.97 -61.89 8.40
C SER A 11 -6.72 -61.37 7.68
N PRO A 12 -5.61 -61.13 8.38
CA PRO A 12 -4.35 -60.67 7.76
C PRO A 12 -3.42 -61.87 7.57
N ASP A 13 -3.45 -62.48 6.37
CA ASP A 13 -2.35 -63.34 5.94
C ASP A 13 -2.60 -63.84 4.49
N ALA A 14 -2.03 -63.11 3.51
CA ALA A 14 -1.65 -63.67 2.21
C ALA A 14 -1.09 -62.59 1.30
N PHE A 15 0.21 -62.35 1.35
CA PHE A 15 0.99 -61.99 0.16
C PHE A 15 2.50 -62.13 0.50
N ARG A 16 2.96 -63.35 0.46
CA ARG A 16 4.40 -63.61 0.24
C ARG A 16 4.52 -64.34 -1.08
N SER A 17 5.43 -63.85 -1.88
CA SER A 17 6.14 -64.42 -3.03
C SER A 17 5.79 -63.85 -4.39
N GLY A 18 6.80 -63.26 -4.99
CA GLY A 18 6.90 -63.24 -6.43
C GLY A 18 7.59 -62.02 -7.04
N VAL A 19 8.87 -62.21 -7.35
CA VAL A 19 9.62 -61.62 -8.45
C VAL A 19 10.20 -60.21 -8.26
N ALA A 20 11.50 -60.22 -7.93
CA ALA A 20 12.39 -59.09 -8.17
C ALA A 20 12.49 -58.80 -9.67
N THR A 21 12.04 -57.63 -10.09
CA THR A 21 12.48 -56.99 -11.32
C THR A 21 13.18 -55.71 -10.91
N SER A 22 14.47 -55.71 -11.08
CA SER A 22 15.37 -54.54 -10.99
C SER A 22 14.93 -53.48 -11.99
N HIS A 23 14.22 -52.46 -11.51
CA HIS A 23 14.20 -51.18 -12.16
C HIS A 23 15.27 -50.30 -11.44
N GLU A 24 16.39 -50.12 -12.10
CA GLU A 24 17.31 -48.99 -11.83
C GLU A 24 16.50 -47.70 -12.02
N GLY A 25 15.82 -47.27 -10.95
CA GLY A 25 15.31 -45.93 -10.84
C GLY A 25 16.50 -44.98 -10.71
N SER A 26 16.78 -44.22 -11.76
CA SER A 26 17.64 -43.06 -11.72
C SER A 26 17.27 -42.25 -10.46
N ILE A 27 18.19 -42.19 -9.49
CA ILE A 27 18.09 -41.30 -8.34
C ILE A 27 18.22 -39.92 -8.91
N MET A 28 17.08 -39.29 -9.24
CA MET A 28 17.05 -37.84 -9.51
C MET A 28 17.50 -37.18 -8.22
N THR A 29 18.75 -36.69 -8.22
CA THR A 29 19.30 -35.91 -7.11
C THR A 29 18.43 -34.66 -6.95
N ALA A 30 17.57 -34.69 -5.93
CA ALA A 30 16.77 -33.53 -5.57
C ALA A 30 17.71 -32.36 -5.27
N VAL A 31 17.53 -31.27 -5.98
CA VAL A 31 18.30 -30.04 -5.73
C VAL A 31 17.67 -29.35 -4.54
N GLN A 32 18.49 -28.88 -3.61
CA GLN A 32 18.02 -28.22 -2.40
C GLN A 32 18.77 -26.92 -2.13
N GLU A 33 18.10 -25.99 -1.45
CA GLU A 33 18.66 -24.74 -0.95
C GLU A 33 18.08 -24.43 0.44
N THR A 34 18.90 -23.83 1.31
CA THR A 34 18.46 -23.43 2.63
C THR A 34 18.05 -21.97 2.60
N VAL A 35 16.86 -21.66 3.10
CA VAL A 35 16.37 -20.31 3.26
C VAL A 35 16.18 -19.98 4.73
N PHE A 36 16.42 -18.72 5.06
CA PHE A 36 16.23 -18.15 6.38
C PHE A 36 15.07 -17.16 6.34
N LEU A 37 14.20 -17.24 7.33
CA LEU A 37 13.03 -16.38 7.49
C LEU A 37 13.06 -15.80 8.90
N GLN A 38 13.02 -14.46 9.02
CA GLN A 38 13.09 -13.76 10.29
C GLN A 38 12.07 -12.62 10.35
N GLY A 39 11.49 -12.40 11.53
CA GLY A 39 10.51 -11.35 11.79
C GLY A 39 9.29 -11.89 12.52
N HIS A 40 8.17 -11.23 12.39
CA HIS A 40 6.89 -11.67 12.95
C HIS A 40 6.21 -12.74 12.07
N ILE A 41 6.97 -13.81 11.79
CA ILE A 41 6.60 -14.84 10.80
C ILE A 41 5.47 -15.77 11.27
N ILE A 42 5.22 -15.83 12.58
CA ILE A 42 4.12 -16.61 13.16
C ILE A 42 2.83 -15.78 13.14
N ASP A 43 2.87 -14.58 13.74
CA ASP A 43 1.69 -13.73 13.94
C ASP A 43 1.10 -13.22 12.61
N SER A 44 1.96 -13.03 11.61
CA SER A 44 1.56 -12.59 10.26
C SER A 44 1.16 -13.74 9.34
N LEU A 45 1.23 -15.01 9.80
CA LEU A 45 1.03 -16.24 9.01
C LEU A 45 2.00 -16.38 7.82
N ILE A 46 3.09 -15.64 7.83
CA ILE A 46 4.09 -15.66 6.73
C ILE A 46 4.76 -17.02 6.65
N LEU A 47 5.12 -17.64 7.78
CA LEU A 47 5.70 -18.99 7.76
C LEU A 47 4.75 -19.98 7.09
N ALA A 48 3.50 -20.00 7.48
CA ALA A 48 2.49 -20.89 6.87
C ALA A 48 2.36 -20.64 5.35
N LYS A 49 2.32 -19.38 4.93
CA LYS A 49 2.23 -18.98 3.53
C LYS A 49 3.46 -19.41 2.72
N VAL A 50 4.65 -19.30 3.27
CA VAL A 50 5.90 -19.74 2.63
C VAL A 50 5.87 -21.27 2.43
N LEU A 51 5.52 -22.03 3.47
CA LEU A 51 5.45 -23.49 3.41
C LEU A 51 4.40 -23.96 2.40
N ASP A 52 3.22 -23.35 2.40
CA ASP A 52 2.15 -23.65 1.46
C ASP A 52 2.57 -23.34 0.01
N THR A 53 3.22 -22.21 -0.23
CA THR A 53 3.74 -21.87 -1.56
C THR A 53 4.74 -22.90 -2.07
N ILE A 54 5.65 -23.40 -1.22
CA ILE A 54 6.60 -24.44 -1.59
C ILE A 54 5.86 -25.71 -2.05
N LEU A 55 4.85 -26.15 -1.26
CA LEU A 55 4.05 -27.36 -1.57
C LEU A 55 3.22 -27.19 -2.84
N MET A 56 2.53 -26.07 -2.99
CA MET A 56 1.70 -25.78 -4.17
C MET A 56 2.50 -25.76 -5.46
N MET A 57 3.77 -25.36 -5.41
CA MET A 57 4.66 -25.37 -6.57
C MET A 57 5.32 -26.73 -6.82
N GLY A 58 5.00 -27.76 -6.03
CA GLY A 58 5.54 -29.12 -6.18
C GLY A 58 6.93 -29.32 -5.58
N GLY A 59 7.37 -28.42 -4.70
CA GLY A 59 8.54 -28.58 -3.86
C GLY A 59 8.22 -29.34 -2.57
N THR A 60 9.27 -29.67 -1.82
CA THR A 60 9.18 -30.20 -0.46
C THR A 60 10.07 -29.38 0.46
N PHE A 61 9.79 -29.41 1.75
CA PHE A 61 10.60 -28.67 2.71
C PHE A 61 10.93 -29.50 3.94
N ASP A 62 11.95 -29.03 4.67
CA ASP A 62 12.32 -29.53 5.99
C ASP A 62 12.62 -28.34 6.90
N LEU A 63 11.93 -28.27 8.04
CA LEU A 63 12.14 -27.22 9.04
C LEU A 63 13.26 -27.65 9.98
N GLN A 64 14.44 -27.06 9.85
CA GLN A 64 15.62 -27.44 10.63
C GLN A 64 15.73 -26.71 11.98
N ASP A 65 15.38 -25.43 12.01
CA ASP A 65 15.50 -24.61 13.22
C ASP A 65 14.35 -23.60 13.23
N VAL A 66 13.54 -23.62 14.29
CA VAL A 66 12.47 -22.64 14.51
C VAL A 66 12.61 -22.08 15.91
N LYS A 67 12.87 -20.78 16.01
CA LYS A 67 12.91 -20.03 17.26
C LYS A 67 11.75 -19.08 17.30
N ILE A 68 10.86 -19.27 18.25
CA ILE A 68 9.68 -18.40 18.43
C ILE A 68 10.04 -17.34 19.46
N GLY A 69 9.75 -16.07 19.12
CA GLY A 69 9.92 -14.95 20.04
C GLY A 69 9.05 -15.14 21.29
N ALA A 70 9.67 -14.97 22.47
CA ALA A 70 9.00 -15.19 23.75
C ALA A 70 8.02 -14.08 24.15
N THR A 71 8.09 -12.93 23.50
CA THR A 71 7.20 -11.79 23.72
C THR A 71 6.59 -11.35 22.38
N ARG A 72 5.53 -10.57 22.45
CA ARG A 72 4.81 -10.08 21.28
C ARG A 72 5.70 -9.28 20.31
N ASP A 73 6.68 -8.56 20.83
CA ASP A 73 7.59 -7.71 20.03
C ASP A 73 8.88 -8.45 19.64
N ALA A 74 9.07 -9.68 20.12
CA ALA A 74 10.27 -10.45 19.83
C ALA A 74 10.12 -11.16 18.46
N PRO A 75 11.09 -10.98 17.53
CA PRO A 75 11.05 -11.63 16.24
C PRO A 75 11.22 -13.15 16.39
N SER A 76 10.50 -13.89 15.56
CA SER A 76 10.70 -15.34 15.37
C SER A 76 11.62 -15.60 14.18
N GLN A 77 12.26 -16.76 14.15
CA GLN A 77 13.18 -17.19 13.10
C GLN A 77 12.86 -18.60 12.66
N ALA A 78 13.01 -18.88 11.36
CA ALA A 78 12.90 -20.24 10.83
C ALA A 78 13.97 -20.48 9.76
N ARG A 79 14.62 -21.65 9.82
CA ARG A 79 15.52 -22.16 8.79
C ARG A 79 14.81 -23.30 8.08
N ILE A 80 14.65 -23.19 6.76
CA ILE A 80 13.87 -24.08 5.94
C ILE A 80 14.76 -24.60 4.81
N VAL A 81 14.92 -25.92 4.70
CA VAL A 81 15.55 -26.55 3.54
C VAL A 81 14.46 -26.79 2.51
N VAL A 82 14.54 -26.12 1.38
CA VAL A 82 13.63 -26.27 0.24
C VAL A 82 14.23 -27.28 -0.74
N ARG A 83 13.46 -28.28 -1.16
CA ARG A 83 13.88 -29.28 -2.14
C ARG A 83 12.96 -29.27 -3.34
N ALA A 84 13.54 -29.48 -4.52
CA ALA A 84 12.79 -29.57 -5.76
C ALA A 84 13.39 -30.64 -6.70
N SER A 85 12.61 -31.11 -7.65
CA SER A 85 13.01 -32.11 -8.64
C SER A 85 14.00 -31.58 -9.68
N SER A 86 14.13 -30.27 -9.81
CA SER A 86 15.08 -29.64 -10.73
C SER A 86 15.56 -28.28 -10.21
N GLY A 87 16.75 -27.83 -10.64
CA GLY A 87 17.26 -26.51 -10.31
C GLY A 87 16.36 -25.37 -10.82
N ARG A 88 15.67 -25.55 -11.95
CA ARG A 88 14.69 -24.59 -12.46
C ARG A 88 13.50 -24.45 -11.51
N LEU A 89 12.90 -25.57 -11.11
CA LEU A 89 11.77 -25.54 -10.16
C LEU A 89 12.19 -24.96 -8.82
N LEU A 90 13.39 -25.29 -8.31
CA LEU A 90 13.92 -24.71 -7.09
C LEU A 90 14.05 -23.18 -7.22
N ALA A 91 14.60 -22.68 -8.32
CA ALA A 91 14.72 -21.26 -8.57
C ALA A 91 13.36 -20.55 -8.67
N GLU A 92 12.34 -21.20 -9.25
CA GLU A 92 10.98 -20.67 -9.32
C GLU A 92 10.32 -20.62 -7.92
N ILE A 93 10.49 -21.64 -7.08
CA ILE A 93 10.02 -21.67 -5.70
C ILE A 93 10.70 -20.58 -4.88
N LEU A 94 12.03 -20.49 -4.91
CA LEU A 94 12.79 -19.45 -4.19
C LEU A 94 12.35 -18.05 -4.59
N ARG A 95 12.03 -17.86 -5.88
CA ARG A 95 11.50 -16.60 -6.39
C ARG A 95 10.13 -16.26 -5.82
N ALA A 96 9.26 -17.26 -5.65
CA ALA A 96 7.92 -17.06 -5.14
C ALA A 96 7.88 -16.76 -3.62
N ILE A 97 8.81 -17.34 -2.84
CA ILE A 97 8.84 -17.15 -1.39
C ILE A 97 9.65 -15.93 -0.94
N GLN A 98 10.56 -15.42 -1.75
CA GLN A 98 11.40 -14.25 -1.41
C GLN A 98 10.61 -12.98 -1.05
N PRO A 99 9.51 -12.61 -1.75
CA PRO A 99 8.70 -11.45 -1.38
C PRO A 99 8.04 -11.57 0.00
N HIS A 100 8.01 -12.79 0.56
CA HIS A 100 7.54 -13.05 1.92
C HIS A 100 8.66 -13.01 2.97
N GLY A 101 9.88 -12.59 2.59
CA GLY A 101 11.02 -12.46 3.49
C GLY A 101 11.91 -13.71 3.60
N ALA A 102 11.64 -14.76 2.81
CA ALA A 102 12.52 -15.94 2.75
C ALA A 102 13.81 -15.59 1.96
N ALA A 103 14.93 -15.47 2.65
CA ALA A 103 16.23 -15.19 2.06
C ALA A 103 17.07 -16.46 1.99
N VAL A 104 17.79 -16.67 0.88
CA VAL A 104 18.77 -17.77 0.77
C VAL A 104 19.90 -17.52 1.76
N GLU A 105 20.32 -18.56 2.50
CA GLU A 105 21.31 -18.43 3.58
C GLU A 105 22.73 -18.10 3.08
N ARG A 106 22.97 -18.10 1.77
CA ARG A 106 24.27 -17.74 1.21
C ARG A 106 24.55 -16.26 1.40
N GLU A 107 25.62 -15.96 2.09
CA GLU A 107 26.17 -14.62 2.24
C GLU A 107 26.93 -14.15 0.98
N ALA A 108 26.23 -14.02 -0.13
CA ALA A 108 26.75 -13.42 -1.34
C ALA A 108 26.35 -11.95 -1.43
N ASP A 109 27.20 -11.13 -2.01
CA ASP A 109 26.86 -9.75 -2.35
C ASP A 109 25.84 -9.71 -3.49
N CYS A 110 25.03 -8.65 -3.55
CA CYS A 110 24.09 -8.48 -4.63
C CYS A 110 24.83 -8.22 -5.94
N ARG A 111 24.22 -8.68 -7.05
CA ARG A 111 24.69 -8.36 -8.40
C ARG A 111 23.98 -7.11 -8.88
N PHE A 112 24.67 -6.33 -9.70
CA PHE A 112 24.09 -5.17 -10.36
C PHE A 112 24.70 -5.01 -11.76
N GLU A 113 23.93 -4.47 -12.68
CA GLU A 113 24.32 -4.24 -14.06
C GLU A 113 24.00 -2.79 -14.45
N PRO A 114 24.82 -2.18 -15.34
CA PRO A 114 24.51 -0.85 -15.83
C PRO A 114 23.29 -0.88 -16.77
N ALA A 115 22.42 0.11 -16.63
CA ALA A 115 21.36 0.36 -17.58
C ALA A 115 21.96 0.78 -18.93
N LEU A 116 21.62 0.07 -19.98
CA LEU A 116 22.15 0.30 -21.34
C LEU A 116 21.40 1.39 -22.11
N ALA A 117 20.18 1.69 -21.71
CA ALA A 117 19.35 2.74 -22.30
C ALA A 117 18.57 3.49 -21.21
N ALA A 118 18.26 4.76 -21.46
CA ALA A 118 17.41 5.54 -20.58
C ALA A 118 16.00 4.94 -20.50
N GLY A 119 15.45 4.84 -19.28
CA GLY A 119 14.13 4.29 -19.05
C GLY A 119 14.03 2.76 -19.18
N VAL A 120 15.14 2.03 -19.21
CA VAL A 120 15.17 0.58 -19.38
C VAL A 120 16.02 -0.07 -18.28
N PHE A 121 15.43 -1.01 -17.55
CA PHE A 121 16.17 -1.87 -16.62
C PHE A 121 16.87 -3.02 -17.35
N PRO A 122 17.97 -3.56 -16.81
CA PRO A 122 18.52 -4.85 -17.23
C PRO A 122 17.46 -5.95 -17.12
N GLU A 123 17.49 -6.96 -18.00
CA GLU A 123 16.44 -7.99 -18.09
C GLU A 123 16.21 -8.75 -16.76
N GLN A 124 17.28 -8.97 -15.98
CA GLN A 124 17.26 -9.70 -14.70
C GLN A 124 17.05 -8.77 -13.50
N PHE A 125 16.56 -7.54 -13.68
CA PHE A 125 16.40 -6.61 -12.56
C PHE A 125 15.52 -7.15 -11.44
N TYR A 126 15.81 -6.70 -10.21
CA TYR A 126 14.98 -7.00 -9.04
C TYR A 126 13.85 -5.97 -8.93
N ALA A 127 12.60 -6.46 -8.92
CA ALA A 127 11.42 -5.63 -8.69
C ALA A 127 11.09 -5.55 -7.21
N THR A 128 10.93 -4.32 -6.70
CA THR A 128 10.65 -4.06 -5.30
C THR A 128 9.20 -4.35 -4.90
N THR A 129 8.99 -4.54 -3.60
CA THR A 129 7.69 -4.55 -2.94
C THR A 129 7.58 -3.36 -1.98
N HIS A 130 6.50 -3.24 -1.23
CA HIS A 130 6.36 -2.23 -0.17
C HIS A 130 7.23 -2.49 1.07
N LEU A 131 7.76 -3.72 1.21
CA LEU A 131 8.45 -4.16 2.42
C LEU A 131 9.86 -3.60 2.52
N PRO A 132 10.35 -3.28 3.74
CA PRO A 132 11.72 -2.87 3.95
C PRO A 132 12.67 -3.90 3.35
N THR A 133 13.61 -3.43 2.54
CA THR A 133 14.54 -4.26 1.80
C THR A 133 15.97 -3.80 2.07
N GLN A 134 16.87 -4.74 2.22
CA GLN A 134 18.30 -4.54 2.32
C GLN A 134 19.00 -5.26 1.19
N ILE A 135 20.13 -4.70 0.74
CA ILE A 135 21.03 -5.36 -0.19
C ILE A 135 22.41 -5.51 0.46
N ARG A 136 23.14 -6.54 0.07
CA ARG A 136 24.50 -6.78 0.57
C ARG A 136 25.51 -6.22 -0.43
N LEU A 137 26.38 -5.32 0.04
CA LEU A 137 27.45 -4.70 -0.72
C LEU A 137 28.76 -4.82 0.07
N ASP A 138 29.79 -5.35 -0.55
CA ASP A 138 31.12 -5.52 0.05
C ASP A 138 31.08 -6.19 1.44
N GLY A 139 30.18 -7.18 1.59
CA GLY A 139 30.01 -7.91 2.84
C GLY A 139 29.07 -7.28 3.86
N GLU A 140 28.61 -6.05 3.67
CA GLU A 140 27.75 -5.32 4.60
C GLU A 140 26.30 -5.18 4.09
N TRP A 141 25.33 -5.18 5.02
CA TRP A 141 23.92 -4.98 4.68
C TRP A 141 23.56 -3.50 4.66
N VAL A 142 23.05 -3.02 3.53
CA VAL A 142 22.67 -1.63 3.28
C VAL A 142 21.16 -1.54 3.09
N ASP A 143 20.51 -0.63 3.82
CA ASP A 143 19.09 -0.36 3.66
C ASP A 143 18.79 0.30 2.30
N VAL A 144 17.71 -0.14 1.63
CA VAL A 144 17.24 0.49 0.41
C VAL A 144 16.32 1.65 0.76
N GLU A 145 16.72 2.86 0.36
CA GLU A 145 15.96 4.08 0.60
C GLU A 145 14.76 4.19 -0.35
N GLY A 146 13.65 4.80 0.12
CA GLY A 146 12.50 5.16 -0.70
C GLY A 146 11.66 3.96 -1.15
N MET A 147 11.49 2.94 -0.29
CA MET A 147 10.73 1.73 -0.61
C MET A 147 9.31 2.04 -1.10
N GLU A 148 9.01 1.51 -2.27
CA GLU A 148 7.73 1.60 -2.97
C GLU A 148 7.61 0.37 -3.88
N MET A 149 6.40 -0.03 -4.25
CA MET A 149 6.14 -1.19 -5.11
C MET A 149 6.53 -0.94 -6.57
N ASP A 150 6.91 -2.01 -7.27
CA ASP A 150 7.11 -2.06 -8.73
C ASP A 150 8.25 -1.13 -9.24
N LEU A 151 9.30 -0.95 -8.47
CA LEU A 151 10.51 -0.20 -8.84
C LEU A 151 11.73 -1.12 -9.00
N GLY A 152 12.80 -0.60 -9.58
CA GLY A 152 14.14 -1.18 -9.49
C GLY A 152 14.91 -0.66 -8.28
N ILE A 153 16.06 -1.24 -7.98
CA ILE A 153 17.01 -0.75 -6.98
C ILE A 153 18.25 -0.24 -7.72
N CYS A 154 18.54 1.05 -7.55
CA CYS A 154 19.76 1.69 -8.06
C CYS A 154 20.79 1.76 -6.93
N VAL A 155 22.03 1.40 -7.24
CA VAL A 155 23.15 1.30 -6.29
C VAL A 155 24.20 2.36 -6.62
N ASP A 156 24.74 2.99 -5.58
CA ASP A 156 25.98 3.77 -5.62
C ASP A 156 27.03 3.03 -4.74
N PRO A 157 27.81 2.12 -5.31
CA PRO A 157 28.75 1.32 -4.53
C PRO A 157 29.83 2.16 -3.83
N ALA A 158 30.25 3.27 -4.45
CA ALA A 158 31.27 4.16 -3.90
C ALA A 158 30.81 4.85 -2.58
N LYS A 159 29.51 5.00 -2.38
CA LYS A 159 28.93 5.59 -1.16
C LYS A 159 28.24 4.55 -0.28
N ALA A 160 28.30 3.26 -0.62
CA ALA A 160 27.54 2.20 0.03
C ALA A 160 26.04 2.58 0.21
N ARG A 161 25.40 3.08 -0.85
CA ARG A 161 23.99 3.52 -0.83
C ARG A 161 23.16 2.79 -1.87
N ALA A 162 21.92 2.51 -1.51
CA ALA A 162 20.92 1.92 -2.38
C ALA A 162 19.60 2.67 -2.24
N ARG A 163 18.92 2.88 -3.35
CA ARG A 163 17.60 3.52 -3.38
C ARG A 163 16.73 2.89 -4.45
N THR A 164 15.42 2.96 -4.26
CA THR A 164 14.49 2.61 -5.33
C THR A 164 14.55 3.63 -6.46
N ILE A 165 14.30 3.17 -7.69
CA ILE A 165 14.27 4.00 -8.88
C ILE A 165 13.11 3.59 -9.80
N PRO A 166 12.24 4.54 -10.20
CA PRO A 166 11.24 4.28 -11.22
C PRO A 166 11.88 4.06 -12.61
N MET A 167 11.36 3.11 -13.38
CA MET A 167 11.88 2.81 -14.72
C MET A 167 12.04 4.05 -15.59
N GLY A 168 11.03 4.93 -15.63
CA GLY A 168 11.06 6.13 -16.47
C GLY A 168 12.11 7.19 -16.08
N THR A 169 12.79 7.05 -14.93
CA THR A 169 13.85 7.97 -14.48
C THR A 169 15.25 7.38 -14.55
N VAL A 170 15.38 6.14 -15.01
CA VAL A 170 16.69 5.46 -15.18
C VAL A 170 17.51 6.18 -16.25
N ALA A 171 18.74 6.50 -15.91
CA ALA A 171 19.72 7.03 -16.85
C ALA A 171 20.65 5.91 -17.36
N VAL A 172 21.26 6.15 -18.54
CA VAL A 172 22.30 5.24 -19.05
C VAL A 172 23.47 5.20 -18.07
N GLY A 173 23.88 4.00 -17.68
CA GLY A 173 24.98 3.79 -16.73
C GLY A 173 24.53 3.68 -15.26
N ASP A 174 23.27 3.92 -14.92
CA ASP A 174 22.75 3.63 -13.58
C ASP A 174 22.95 2.15 -13.27
N LEU A 175 23.52 1.85 -12.11
CA LEU A 175 23.76 0.48 -11.65
C LEU A 175 22.50 -0.07 -11.00
N ILE A 176 21.86 -1.03 -11.65
CA ILE A 176 20.58 -1.61 -11.21
C ILE A 176 20.81 -3.01 -10.67
N VAL A 177 20.28 -3.29 -9.48
CA VAL A 177 20.37 -4.62 -8.86
C VAL A 177 19.68 -5.66 -9.73
N THR A 178 20.41 -6.75 -9.99
CA THR A 178 19.96 -7.88 -10.80
C THR A 178 20.00 -9.19 -10.01
N GLY A 179 19.15 -10.14 -10.40
CA GLY A 179 19.04 -11.40 -9.67
C GLY A 179 18.37 -11.23 -8.30
N ARG A 180 18.68 -12.14 -7.39
CA ARG A 180 18.06 -12.19 -6.06
C ARG A 180 19.04 -12.48 -4.93
N GLU A 181 20.30 -12.76 -5.26
CA GLU A 181 21.36 -12.98 -4.30
C GLU A 181 21.71 -11.66 -3.60
N GLY A 182 22.02 -11.72 -2.32
CA GLY A 182 22.38 -10.54 -1.54
C GLY A 182 21.22 -9.55 -1.34
N ILE A 183 19.97 -10.02 -1.40
CA ILE A 183 18.77 -9.22 -1.13
C ILE A 183 18.01 -9.84 0.03
N ARG A 184 17.68 -9.02 1.03
CA ARG A 184 16.89 -9.39 2.21
C ARG A 184 15.66 -8.51 2.30
N VAL A 185 14.48 -9.14 2.38
CA VAL A 185 13.20 -8.46 2.62
C VAL A 185 12.77 -8.72 4.05
N THR A 186 12.40 -7.67 4.79
CA THR A 186 11.96 -7.80 6.18
C THR A 186 10.43 -7.79 6.25
N PRO A 187 9.78 -8.90 6.63
CA PRO A 187 8.35 -8.93 6.84
C PRO A 187 7.93 -8.01 7.97
N LEU A 188 6.82 -7.28 7.78
CA LEU A 188 6.25 -6.45 8.85
C LEU A 188 5.46 -7.32 9.83
N ALA A 189 5.50 -6.90 11.11
CA ALA A 189 4.62 -7.44 12.13
C ALA A 189 3.15 -7.20 11.76
N ARG A 190 2.29 -8.20 11.98
CA ARG A 190 0.84 -7.99 11.92
C ARG A 190 0.48 -7.04 13.08
N PRO A 191 -0.23 -5.91 12.81
CA PRO A 191 -0.63 -5.02 13.89
C PRO A 191 -1.44 -5.78 14.95
N ALA A 192 -1.02 -5.64 16.18
CA ALA A 192 -1.59 -6.34 17.34
C ALA A 192 -3.08 -6.06 17.58
N GLU A 193 -3.54 -4.89 17.15
CA GLU A 193 -4.88 -4.36 17.42
C GLU A 193 -5.98 -4.88 16.48
N ARG A 194 -5.66 -5.79 15.54
CA ARG A 194 -6.68 -6.46 14.70
C ARG A 194 -7.48 -7.54 15.45
N ASP A 195 -7.16 -7.82 16.70
CA ASP A 195 -7.65 -9.01 17.43
C ASP A 195 -9.00 -8.84 18.13
N VAL A 196 -9.60 -7.65 18.15
CA VAL A 196 -10.94 -7.47 18.77
C VAL A 196 -12.02 -8.28 18.04
N PHE A 197 -11.78 -8.63 16.77
CA PHE A 197 -12.67 -9.46 15.97
C PHE A 197 -11.88 -10.55 15.20
N GLY A 198 -11.00 -11.27 15.86
CA GLY A 198 -10.14 -12.31 15.30
C GLY A 198 -10.85 -13.42 14.52
N PHE A 199 -12.17 -13.55 14.66
CA PHE A 199 -13.02 -14.46 13.87
C PHE A 199 -13.41 -13.89 12.49
N MET A 200 -13.16 -12.60 12.23
CA MET A 200 -13.45 -11.95 10.95
C MET A 200 -12.14 -11.69 10.19
N GLU A 201 -11.73 -12.65 9.37
CA GLU A 201 -10.43 -12.62 8.66
C GLU A 201 -10.36 -11.58 7.52
N SER A 202 -11.49 -11.02 7.07
CA SER A 202 -11.53 -10.07 5.96
C SER A 202 -10.88 -8.73 6.32
N LEU A 203 -9.93 -8.27 5.50
CA LEU A 203 -9.34 -6.94 5.58
C LEU A 203 -10.32 -5.83 5.19
N VAL A 204 -11.39 -6.19 4.47
CA VAL A 204 -12.45 -5.31 3.98
C VAL A 204 -13.78 -5.84 4.50
N SER A 205 -14.52 -5.04 5.24
CA SER A 205 -15.82 -5.45 5.79
C SER A 205 -16.78 -4.28 5.89
N SER A 206 -18.03 -4.51 5.50
CA SER A 206 -19.17 -3.61 5.76
C SER A 206 -19.89 -3.92 7.08
N GLU A 207 -19.56 -5.04 7.73
CA GLU A 207 -20.23 -5.53 8.94
C GLU A 207 -19.49 -5.17 10.24
N ARG A 208 -18.25 -4.66 10.13
CA ARG A 208 -17.48 -4.23 11.29
C ARG A 208 -18.08 -2.95 11.88
N PRO A 209 -18.13 -2.82 13.20
CA PRO A 209 -18.47 -1.55 13.84
C PRO A 209 -17.45 -0.48 13.41
N HIS A 210 -17.92 0.57 12.72
CA HIS A 210 -17.04 1.62 12.21
C HIS A 210 -16.51 2.52 13.32
N HIS A 211 -17.36 2.84 14.32
CA HIS A 211 -17.04 3.79 15.38
C HIS A 211 -15.75 3.46 16.17
N PRO A 212 -15.50 2.22 16.66
CA PRO A 212 -14.23 1.91 17.34
C PRO A 212 -13.01 2.09 16.46
N ILE A 213 -13.13 1.77 15.16
CA ILE A 213 -12.02 1.92 14.19
C ILE A 213 -11.75 3.42 13.96
N ILE A 214 -12.80 4.24 13.83
CA ILE A 214 -12.68 5.69 13.65
C ILE A 214 -12.09 6.34 14.91
N ALA A 215 -12.48 5.90 16.09
CA ALA A 215 -11.91 6.37 17.35
C ALA A 215 -10.40 6.06 17.46
N ASP A 216 -9.96 4.86 17.05
CA ASP A 216 -8.54 4.51 17.00
C ASP A 216 -7.78 5.38 15.98
N ILE A 217 -8.34 5.59 14.79
CA ILE A 217 -7.78 6.49 13.79
C ILE A 217 -7.64 7.91 14.37
N ALA A 218 -8.65 8.40 15.07
CA ALA A 218 -8.63 9.72 15.71
C ALA A 218 -7.51 9.85 16.74
N GLN A 219 -7.35 8.86 17.63
CA GLN A 219 -6.28 8.84 18.62
C GLN A 219 -4.90 8.86 17.96
N ARG A 220 -4.71 8.07 16.88
CA ARG A 220 -3.48 8.06 16.12
C ARG A 220 -3.19 9.42 15.47
N ILE A 221 -4.18 10.06 14.87
CA ILE A 221 -4.07 11.39 14.27
C ILE A 221 -3.71 12.45 15.33
N GLN A 222 -4.31 12.40 16.52
CA GLN A 222 -3.96 13.29 17.64
C GLN A 222 -2.49 13.15 18.02
N LYS A 223 -2.01 11.91 18.16
CA LYS A 223 -0.61 11.63 18.46
C LYS A 223 0.35 12.13 17.36
N LEU A 224 -0.01 11.92 16.10
CA LEU A 224 0.78 12.42 14.97
C LEU A 224 0.82 13.95 14.92
N ARG A 225 -0.29 14.63 15.24
CA ARG A 225 -0.33 16.10 15.35
C ARG A 225 0.61 16.61 16.44
N GLU A 226 0.67 15.97 17.59
CA GLU A 226 1.62 16.31 18.66
C GLU A 226 3.06 16.13 18.17
N TRP A 227 3.36 14.99 17.56
CA TRP A 227 4.67 14.70 16.99
C TRP A 227 5.06 15.69 15.89
N HIS A 228 4.11 16.12 15.08
CA HIS A 228 4.36 17.11 14.03
C HIS A 228 4.76 18.46 14.63
N ARG A 229 4.09 18.89 15.71
CA ARG A 229 4.45 20.10 16.45
C ARG A 229 5.84 20.04 17.07
N GLU A 230 6.27 18.83 17.42
CA GLU A 230 7.61 18.55 17.93
C GLU A 230 8.65 18.28 16.81
N SER A 231 8.26 18.45 15.55
CA SER A 231 9.10 18.18 14.38
C SER A 231 9.69 16.76 14.32
N ARG A 232 8.98 15.78 14.88
CA ARG A 232 9.40 14.37 14.81
C ARG A 232 9.23 13.80 13.41
N PRO A 233 10.10 12.87 12.96
CA PRO A 233 9.93 12.19 11.68
C PRO A 233 8.68 11.31 11.68
N GLY A 234 8.07 11.11 10.51
CA GLY A 234 6.89 10.26 10.35
C GLY A 234 5.61 10.82 10.99
N ALA A 235 5.52 12.13 11.18
CA ALA A 235 4.42 12.78 11.89
C ALA A 235 3.34 13.40 10.97
N LYS A 236 3.51 13.31 9.65
CA LYS A 236 2.54 13.88 8.71
C LYS A 236 1.36 12.93 8.49
N VAL A 237 0.18 13.50 8.33
CA VAL A 237 -1.01 12.78 7.85
C VAL A 237 -1.25 13.21 6.39
N LEU A 238 -1.33 12.21 5.51
CA LEU A 238 -1.68 12.35 4.10
C LEU A 238 -3.14 11.97 3.92
N LEU A 239 -3.89 12.78 3.18
CA LEU A 239 -5.22 12.44 2.69
C LEU A 239 -5.22 12.42 1.16
N ALA A 240 -5.66 11.31 0.56
CA ALA A 240 -5.98 11.25 -0.87
C ALA A 240 -7.49 11.25 -1.02
N GLY A 241 -8.04 12.36 -1.58
CA GLY A 241 -9.48 12.62 -1.59
C GLY A 241 -10.08 12.67 -2.99
N GLY A 242 -11.30 12.10 -3.11
CA GLY A 242 -12.10 12.19 -4.32
C GLY A 242 -13.25 13.21 -4.22
N PRO A 243 -13.89 13.57 -5.35
CA PRO A 243 -14.92 14.60 -5.41
C PRO A 243 -16.19 14.26 -4.60
N ALA A 244 -16.42 12.97 -4.34
CA ALA A 244 -17.57 12.55 -3.52
C ALA A 244 -17.52 13.12 -2.10
N ILE A 245 -16.35 13.50 -1.59
CA ILE A 245 -16.24 14.22 -0.31
C ILE A 245 -17.10 15.51 -0.33
N VAL A 246 -17.08 16.25 -1.43
CA VAL A 246 -17.87 17.49 -1.56
C VAL A 246 -19.35 17.16 -1.82
N HIS A 247 -19.61 16.25 -2.75
CA HIS A 247 -21.00 15.91 -3.16
C HIS A 247 -21.81 15.27 -2.02
N ALA A 248 -21.18 14.45 -1.19
CA ALA A 248 -21.82 13.77 -0.07
C ALA A 248 -21.93 14.63 1.21
N GLY A 249 -21.33 15.84 1.23
CA GLY A 249 -21.42 16.74 2.37
C GLY A 249 -20.28 16.67 3.39
N GLY A 250 -19.16 16.00 3.05
CA GLY A 250 -17.95 15.90 3.89
C GLY A 250 -17.03 17.12 3.81
N ARG A 251 -17.38 18.14 3.00
CA ARG A 251 -16.57 19.33 2.74
C ARG A 251 -16.19 20.07 4.02
N GLU A 252 -17.15 20.36 4.88
CA GLU A 252 -16.96 21.14 6.10
C GLU A 252 -16.09 20.38 7.10
N ALA A 253 -16.30 19.08 7.26
CA ALA A 253 -15.50 18.23 8.14
C ALA A 253 -14.05 18.17 7.69
N LEU A 254 -13.80 17.98 6.37
CA LEU A 254 -12.43 17.98 5.85
C LEU A 254 -11.75 19.36 5.97
N THR A 255 -12.50 20.44 5.69
CA THR A 255 -12.01 21.82 5.88
C THR A 255 -11.54 22.01 7.32
N TRP A 256 -12.38 21.64 8.30
CA TRP A 256 -12.04 21.75 9.70
C TRP A 256 -10.82 20.89 10.10
N LEU A 257 -10.72 19.66 9.58
CA LEU A 257 -9.55 18.79 9.82
C LEU A 257 -8.26 19.44 9.35
N ILE A 258 -8.29 20.13 8.21
CA ILE A 258 -7.15 20.88 7.67
C ILE A 258 -6.82 22.08 8.55
N GLU A 259 -7.81 22.93 8.85
CA GLU A 259 -7.65 24.13 9.66
C GLU A 259 -7.16 23.81 11.09
N SER A 260 -7.58 22.67 11.61
CA SER A 260 -7.12 22.18 12.91
C SER A 260 -5.74 21.54 12.90
N GLY A 261 -5.08 21.45 11.73
CA GLY A 261 -3.73 20.88 11.59
C GLY A 261 -3.67 19.37 11.74
N TYR A 262 -4.71 18.66 11.31
CA TYR A 262 -4.75 17.20 11.29
C TYR A 262 -4.38 16.60 9.93
N VAL A 263 -4.36 17.40 8.86
CA VAL A 263 -3.96 17.00 7.50
C VAL A 263 -2.80 17.86 7.04
N HIS A 264 -1.72 17.24 6.58
CA HIS A 264 -0.48 17.93 6.21
C HIS A 264 -0.17 17.82 4.71
N VAL A 265 -0.71 16.78 4.06
CA VAL A 265 -0.56 16.50 2.63
C VAL A 265 -1.93 16.14 2.06
N LEU A 266 -2.32 16.78 0.97
CA LEU A 266 -3.55 16.47 0.24
C LEU A 266 -3.21 16.07 -1.20
N PHE A 267 -3.57 14.83 -1.57
CA PHE A 267 -3.59 14.37 -2.95
C PHE A 267 -5.03 14.39 -3.46
N CYS A 268 -5.26 14.98 -4.61
CA CYS A 268 -6.58 14.97 -5.23
C CYS A 268 -6.50 15.11 -6.75
N GLY A 269 -7.63 14.91 -7.41
CA GLY A 269 -7.81 15.26 -8.82
C GLY A 269 -8.37 16.67 -8.99
N ASN A 270 -8.41 17.10 -10.25
CA ASN A 270 -9.06 18.35 -10.64
C ASN A 270 -10.51 18.48 -10.11
N ALA A 271 -11.26 17.38 -10.12
CA ALA A 271 -12.67 17.38 -9.76
C ALA A 271 -12.93 17.74 -8.29
N LEU A 272 -12.13 17.23 -7.31
CA LEU A 272 -12.31 17.62 -5.92
C LEU A 272 -12.11 19.14 -5.74
N ALA A 273 -11.03 19.67 -6.29
CA ALA A 273 -10.71 21.09 -6.19
C ALA A 273 -11.74 21.98 -6.91
N ALA A 274 -12.19 21.58 -8.11
CA ALA A 274 -13.18 22.31 -8.87
C ALA A 274 -14.53 22.37 -8.13
N HIS A 275 -15.01 21.25 -7.59
CA HIS A 275 -16.30 21.19 -6.88
C HIS A 275 -16.25 21.85 -5.50
N ASP A 276 -15.11 21.80 -4.80
CA ASP A 276 -14.93 22.56 -3.56
C ASP A 276 -15.04 24.09 -3.80
N MET A 277 -14.39 24.57 -4.86
CA MET A 277 -14.45 25.99 -5.22
C MET A 277 -15.77 26.37 -5.86
N GLU A 278 -16.46 25.47 -6.60
CA GLU A 278 -17.83 25.63 -7.05
C GLU A 278 -18.77 25.86 -5.85
N ALA A 279 -18.60 25.03 -4.81
CA ALA A 279 -19.36 25.20 -3.57
C ALA A 279 -19.10 26.55 -2.90
N ALA A 280 -17.86 27.01 -2.89
CA ALA A 280 -17.53 28.33 -2.33
C ALA A 280 -18.09 29.50 -3.13
N LEU A 281 -18.15 29.41 -4.47
CA LEU A 281 -18.60 30.50 -5.35
C LEU A 281 -20.10 30.54 -5.59
N TYR A 282 -20.74 29.38 -5.69
CA TYR A 282 -22.12 29.25 -6.14
C TYR A 282 -23.03 28.53 -5.15
N GLY A 283 -22.50 27.95 -4.07
CA GLY A 283 -23.25 27.11 -3.14
C GLY A 283 -23.76 25.82 -3.75
N THR A 284 -23.16 25.38 -4.86
CA THR A 284 -23.59 24.17 -5.61
C THR A 284 -22.43 23.16 -5.72
N SER A 285 -22.80 21.90 -5.96
CA SER A 285 -21.87 20.88 -6.39
C SER A 285 -22.55 20.01 -7.45
N LEU A 286 -21.92 19.83 -8.61
CA LEU A 286 -22.53 19.23 -9.79
C LEU A 286 -23.85 19.90 -10.20
N GLY A 287 -23.96 21.20 -9.96
CA GLY A 287 -25.19 21.96 -10.27
C GLY A 287 -26.37 21.74 -9.32
N TYR A 288 -26.19 21.00 -8.23
CA TYR A 288 -27.16 20.87 -7.15
C TYR A 288 -26.85 21.81 -6.02
N GLY A 289 -27.80 22.57 -5.51
CA GLY A 289 -27.65 23.40 -4.33
C GLY A 289 -27.38 22.55 -3.10
N LEU A 290 -26.28 22.81 -2.43
CA LEU A 290 -25.83 22.02 -1.26
C LEU A 290 -26.81 22.09 -0.08
N THR A 291 -27.48 23.23 0.08
CA THR A 291 -28.51 23.43 1.12
C THR A 291 -29.88 22.98 0.70
N ALA A 292 -30.25 23.21 -0.58
CA ALA A 292 -31.60 22.98 -1.06
C ALA A 292 -31.83 21.56 -1.60
N GLY A 293 -30.75 20.80 -1.88
CA GLY A 293 -30.84 19.43 -2.40
C GLY A 293 -31.52 19.28 -3.77
N ARG A 294 -31.59 20.36 -4.55
CA ARG A 294 -32.23 20.38 -5.88
C ARG A 294 -31.35 21.07 -6.90
N SER A 295 -31.55 20.70 -8.16
CA SER A 295 -30.92 21.36 -9.31
C SER A 295 -31.22 22.84 -9.32
N VAL A 296 -30.22 23.66 -9.59
CA VAL A 296 -30.36 25.12 -9.76
C VAL A 296 -30.31 25.47 -11.25
N PRO A 297 -30.97 26.55 -11.70
CA PRO A 297 -30.87 27.00 -13.06
C PRO A 297 -29.42 27.22 -13.48
N HIS A 298 -29.03 26.69 -14.66
CA HIS A 298 -27.67 26.74 -15.18
C HIS A 298 -26.59 26.06 -14.32
N GLY A 299 -26.99 25.28 -13.32
CA GLY A 299 -26.05 24.61 -12.38
C GLY A 299 -25.03 23.73 -13.07
N HIS A 300 -25.37 23.11 -14.22
CA HIS A 300 -24.43 22.28 -14.99
C HIS A 300 -23.20 23.05 -15.52
N GLU A 301 -23.25 24.40 -15.57
CA GLU A 301 -22.14 25.23 -15.99
C GLU A 301 -21.23 25.67 -14.81
N HIS A 302 -21.68 25.56 -13.56
CA HIS A 302 -21.02 26.18 -12.41
C HIS A 302 -19.58 25.69 -12.22
N HIS A 303 -19.31 24.40 -12.39
CA HIS A 303 -17.96 23.89 -12.30
C HIS A 303 -17.05 24.45 -13.41
N LEU A 304 -17.54 24.55 -14.66
CA LEU A 304 -16.78 25.16 -15.77
C LEU A 304 -16.54 26.64 -15.54
N ARG A 305 -17.54 27.37 -15.04
CA ARG A 305 -17.42 28.79 -14.69
C ARG A 305 -16.43 29.02 -13.56
N THR A 306 -16.40 28.09 -12.59
CA THR A 306 -15.41 28.08 -11.51
C THR A 306 -13.99 27.90 -12.09
N ILE A 307 -13.77 26.86 -12.87
CA ILE A 307 -12.48 26.59 -13.51
C ILE A 307 -12.03 27.80 -14.33
N ASN A 308 -12.92 28.35 -15.18
CA ASN A 308 -12.61 29.51 -16.01
C ASN A 308 -12.21 30.75 -15.17
N ARG A 309 -12.92 31.00 -14.06
CA ARG A 309 -12.62 32.12 -13.17
C ARG A 309 -11.25 31.97 -12.50
N ILE A 310 -10.94 30.76 -12.00
CA ILE A 310 -9.63 30.50 -11.37
C ILE A 310 -8.50 30.57 -12.41
N ARG A 311 -8.71 30.08 -13.62
CA ARG A 311 -7.75 30.20 -14.72
C ARG A 311 -7.49 31.65 -15.10
N ALA A 312 -8.52 32.51 -15.12
CA ALA A 312 -8.37 33.95 -15.37
C ALA A 312 -7.61 34.66 -14.26
N ILE A 313 -7.70 34.20 -13.02
CA ILE A 313 -6.94 34.74 -11.87
C ILE A 313 -5.48 34.26 -11.90
N GLY A 314 -5.23 33.05 -12.41
CA GLY A 314 -3.90 32.48 -12.60
C GLY A 314 -3.54 31.34 -11.64
N SER A 315 -3.98 31.37 -10.37
CA SER A 315 -3.78 30.25 -9.44
C SER A 315 -4.84 30.18 -8.34
N ILE A 316 -4.93 29.03 -7.67
CA ILE A 316 -5.79 28.85 -6.50
C ILE A 316 -5.33 29.74 -5.35
N GLU A 317 -4.01 29.85 -5.12
CA GLU A 317 -3.44 30.70 -4.08
C GLU A 317 -3.81 32.17 -4.29
N GLN A 318 -3.77 32.66 -5.52
CA GLN A 318 -4.18 34.04 -5.84
C GLN A 318 -5.68 34.22 -5.63
N ALA A 319 -6.51 33.23 -5.99
CA ALA A 319 -7.95 33.30 -5.79
C ALA A 319 -8.33 33.34 -4.30
N VAL A 320 -7.60 32.65 -3.45
CA VAL A 320 -7.78 32.69 -1.99
C VAL A 320 -7.27 34.02 -1.43
N ARG A 321 -6.05 34.44 -1.76
CA ARG A 321 -5.47 35.70 -1.26
C ARG A 321 -6.24 36.94 -1.67
N SER A 322 -6.85 36.93 -2.85
CA SER A 322 -7.70 38.04 -3.33
C SER A 322 -9.12 38.04 -2.76
N GLY A 323 -9.48 37.03 -1.93
CA GLY A 323 -10.81 36.91 -1.34
C GLY A 323 -11.88 36.44 -2.32
N VAL A 324 -11.52 35.92 -3.49
CA VAL A 324 -12.47 35.30 -4.43
C VAL A 324 -12.96 33.96 -3.92
N ILE A 325 -12.06 33.18 -3.34
CA ILE A 325 -12.37 31.94 -2.62
C ILE A 325 -12.12 32.21 -1.12
N THR A 326 -13.20 32.21 -0.35
CA THR A 326 -13.15 32.62 1.07
C THR A 326 -13.20 31.46 2.05
N GLY A 327 -13.47 30.22 1.59
CA GLY A 327 -13.59 29.05 2.46
C GLY A 327 -13.63 27.75 1.69
N GLY A 328 -13.59 26.65 2.42
CA GLY A 328 -13.57 25.29 1.90
C GLY A 328 -12.19 24.65 1.90
N ILE A 329 -12.11 23.48 1.32
CA ILE A 329 -10.92 22.60 1.34
C ILE A 329 -9.71 23.32 0.71
N MET A 330 -9.88 23.92 -0.46
CA MET A 330 -8.78 24.59 -1.18
C MET A 330 -8.30 25.85 -0.44
N ALA A 331 -9.24 26.65 0.12
CA ALA A 331 -8.89 27.79 0.92
C ALA A 331 -8.11 27.39 2.19
N ALA A 332 -8.58 26.38 2.90
CA ALA A 332 -7.90 25.83 4.08
C ALA A 332 -6.50 25.30 3.73
N CYS A 333 -6.33 24.60 2.61
CA CYS A 333 -5.02 24.14 2.17
C CYS A 333 -4.02 25.28 1.97
N VAL A 334 -4.46 26.38 1.33
CA VAL A 334 -3.61 27.55 1.11
C VAL A 334 -3.29 28.28 2.42
N GLN A 335 -4.29 28.45 3.30
CA GLN A 335 -4.13 29.18 4.56
C GLN A 335 -3.27 28.43 5.59
N CYS A 336 -3.34 27.12 5.57
CA CYS A 336 -2.60 26.26 6.51
C CYS A 336 -1.32 25.65 5.91
N ASP A 337 -0.89 26.09 4.72
CA ASP A 337 0.32 25.60 4.02
C ASP A 337 0.36 24.07 3.86
N VAL A 338 -0.81 23.47 3.56
CA VAL A 338 -0.91 22.04 3.29
C VAL A 338 -0.25 21.72 1.95
N LYS A 339 0.61 20.71 1.91
CA LYS A 339 1.22 20.24 0.66
C LYS A 339 0.17 19.66 -0.27
N LEU A 340 -0.27 20.45 -1.24
CA LEU A 340 -1.26 20.06 -2.23
C LEU A 340 -0.59 19.46 -3.47
N VAL A 341 -1.04 18.26 -3.90
CA VAL A 341 -0.67 17.65 -5.18
C VAL A 341 -1.95 17.29 -5.92
N MET A 342 -2.19 17.97 -7.03
CA MET A 342 -3.34 17.74 -7.90
C MET A 342 -2.92 16.98 -9.15
N ALA A 343 -3.30 15.72 -9.27
CA ALA A 343 -3.03 14.90 -10.45
C ALA A 343 -4.26 14.88 -11.37
N GLY A 344 -4.06 15.31 -12.61
CA GLY A 344 -5.11 15.34 -13.63
C GLY A 344 -5.47 13.95 -14.17
N THR A 345 -6.63 13.88 -14.80
CA THR A 345 -7.12 12.67 -15.47
C THR A 345 -7.66 13.00 -16.88
N ILE A 346 -7.83 11.96 -17.71
CA ILE A 346 -8.42 12.10 -19.05
C ILE A 346 -9.88 12.56 -19.04
N ARG A 347 -10.51 12.64 -17.85
CA ARG A 347 -11.90 13.09 -17.66
C ARG A 347 -12.02 14.58 -17.32
N ASP A 348 -10.91 15.29 -17.18
CA ASP A 348 -10.93 16.67 -16.73
C ASP A 348 -11.43 17.61 -17.86
N ASP A 349 -12.46 18.38 -17.58
CA ASP A 349 -13.10 19.32 -18.52
C ASP A 349 -12.39 20.68 -18.56
N GLY A 350 -11.05 20.64 -18.59
CA GLY A 350 -10.19 21.80 -18.46
C GLY A 350 -9.56 21.86 -17.06
N PRO A 351 -8.27 21.58 -16.95
CA PRO A 351 -7.60 21.51 -15.65
C PRO A 351 -7.49 22.91 -15.03
N LEU A 352 -7.66 22.99 -13.72
CA LEU A 352 -7.30 24.13 -12.90
C LEU A 352 -5.80 24.43 -12.99
N PRO A 353 -5.38 25.69 -12.79
CA PRO A 353 -3.95 26.00 -12.61
C PRO A 353 -3.37 25.18 -11.46
N GLY A 354 -2.20 24.59 -11.70
CA GLY A 354 -1.52 23.72 -10.72
C GLY A 354 -1.87 22.24 -10.79
N VAL A 355 -2.84 21.85 -11.64
CA VAL A 355 -3.10 20.42 -11.94
C VAL A 355 -2.02 19.88 -12.85
N LEU A 356 -1.38 18.80 -12.42
CA LEU A 356 -0.34 18.08 -13.17
C LEU A 356 -1.02 17.15 -14.18
N THR A 357 -0.94 17.50 -15.45
CA THR A 357 -1.55 16.73 -16.56
C THR A 357 -0.64 15.67 -17.14
N ASP A 358 0.66 15.74 -16.89
CA ASP A 358 1.62 14.69 -17.18
C ASP A 358 1.63 13.67 -16.04
N SER A 359 1.33 12.41 -16.34
CA SER A 359 1.19 11.35 -15.33
C SER A 359 2.52 11.03 -14.62
N MET A 360 3.65 11.15 -15.31
CA MET A 360 4.96 10.91 -14.70
C MET A 360 5.34 12.06 -13.76
N ALA A 361 5.10 13.30 -14.17
CA ALA A 361 5.29 14.46 -13.30
C ALA A 361 4.38 14.40 -12.07
N ALA A 362 3.13 13.96 -12.23
CA ALA A 362 2.20 13.77 -11.12
C ALA A 362 2.70 12.71 -10.13
N GLN A 363 3.14 11.54 -10.61
CA GLN A 363 3.76 10.51 -9.76
C GLN A 363 5.00 11.02 -9.03
N GLN A 364 5.88 11.76 -9.70
CA GLN A 364 7.07 12.33 -9.07
C GLN A 364 6.72 13.32 -7.96
N ALA A 365 5.73 14.18 -8.19
CA ALA A 365 5.25 15.13 -7.18
C ALA A 365 4.61 14.43 -5.97
N MET A 366 3.80 13.39 -6.21
CA MET A 366 3.24 12.56 -5.15
C MET A 366 4.35 11.88 -4.35
N ARG A 367 5.30 11.23 -5.03
CA ARG A 367 6.45 10.56 -4.38
C ARG A 367 7.27 11.52 -3.53
N ALA A 368 7.53 12.73 -4.02
CA ALA A 368 8.27 13.77 -3.29
C ALA A 368 7.55 14.25 -2.01
N ALA A 369 6.24 14.05 -1.91
CA ALA A 369 5.44 14.43 -0.75
C ALA A 369 5.28 13.31 0.32
N ILE A 370 5.66 12.07 0.00
CA ILE A 370 5.57 10.91 0.92
C ILE A 370 6.52 11.00 2.13
N PRO A 371 7.77 11.50 2.00
CA PRO A 371 8.68 11.54 3.15
C PRO A 371 8.08 12.26 4.36
N GLY A 372 8.10 11.56 5.51
CA GLY A 372 7.55 12.04 6.77
C GLY A 372 6.06 11.76 6.97
N VAL A 373 5.41 11.00 6.08
CA VAL A 373 4.04 10.52 6.28
C VAL A 373 4.04 9.35 7.28
N GLY A 374 3.21 9.45 8.32
CA GLY A 374 3.01 8.43 9.35
C GLY A 374 1.63 7.80 9.33
N LEU A 375 0.70 8.34 8.55
CA LEU A 375 -0.65 7.80 8.31
C LEU A 375 -1.18 8.31 6.97
N ALA A 376 -1.80 7.42 6.19
CA ALA A 376 -2.50 7.79 4.97
C ALA A 376 -4.00 7.47 5.06
N LEU A 377 -4.84 8.43 4.68
CA LEU A 377 -6.28 8.31 4.55
C LEU A 377 -6.63 8.40 3.05
N LEU A 378 -7.20 7.34 2.48
CA LEU A 378 -7.60 7.26 1.08
C LEU A 378 -9.13 7.27 1.05
N VAL A 379 -9.74 8.42 0.67
CA VAL A 379 -11.16 8.66 0.88
C VAL A 379 -11.86 8.94 -0.44
N ALA A 380 -12.80 8.09 -0.80
CA ALA A 380 -13.72 8.27 -1.96
C ALA A 380 -12.99 8.55 -3.29
N SER A 381 -11.87 7.90 -3.53
CA SER A 381 -11.11 8.04 -4.78
C SER A 381 -10.52 6.70 -5.19
N THR A 382 -10.96 6.15 -6.30
CA THR A 382 -10.43 4.87 -6.79
C THR A 382 -9.00 5.03 -7.34
N LEU A 383 -8.83 5.94 -8.30
CA LEU A 383 -7.55 6.04 -9.02
C LEU A 383 -6.43 6.60 -8.14
N HIS A 384 -6.69 7.72 -7.45
CA HIS A 384 -5.70 8.32 -6.55
C HIS A 384 -5.41 7.43 -5.33
N ALA A 385 -6.42 6.70 -4.81
CA ALA A 385 -6.20 5.76 -3.72
C ALA A 385 -5.24 4.63 -4.11
N ILE A 386 -5.46 3.99 -5.26
CA ILE A 386 -4.61 2.91 -5.73
C ILE A 386 -3.20 3.44 -6.06
N ALA A 387 -3.10 4.58 -6.74
CA ALA A 387 -1.81 5.20 -7.04
C ALA A 387 -1.04 5.54 -5.75
N THR A 388 -1.70 6.17 -4.78
CA THR A 388 -1.10 6.48 -3.47
C THR A 388 -0.68 5.22 -2.73
N GLY A 389 -1.53 4.19 -2.71
CA GLY A 389 -1.22 2.91 -2.08
C GLY A 389 0.04 2.26 -2.64
N ASN A 390 0.28 2.35 -3.95
CA ASN A 390 1.49 1.83 -4.59
C ASN A 390 2.76 2.61 -4.18
N LEU A 391 2.64 3.92 -3.94
CA LEU A 391 3.75 4.80 -3.57
C LEU A 391 4.15 4.67 -2.10
N LEU A 392 3.24 4.22 -1.22
CA LEU A 392 3.46 4.17 0.22
C LEU A 392 4.31 2.95 0.60
N PRO A 393 5.36 3.12 1.44
CA PRO A 393 6.04 1.98 2.04
C PRO A 393 5.12 1.26 3.03
N ALA A 394 5.36 -0.03 3.22
CA ALA A 394 4.56 -0.89 4.11
C ALA A 394 4.54 -0.41 5.58
N THR A 395 5.50 0.42 5.97
CA THR A 395 5.59 1.01 7.31
C THR A 395 4.57 2.12 7.57
N VAL A 396 3.90 2.65 6.53
CA VAL A 396 2.89 3.70 6.67
C VAL A 396 1.50 3.06 6.77
N PRO A 397 0.85 3.07 7.94
CA PRO A 397 -0.52 2.62 8.08
C PRO A 397 -1.45 3.38 7.14
N THR A 398 -2.35 2.65 6.50
CA THR A 398 -3.22 3.20 5.47
C THR A 398 -4.68 2.83 5.75
N VAL A 399 -5.58 3.79 5.69
CA VAL A 399 -7.02 3.58 5.82
C VAL A 399 -7.67 3.94 4.50
N CYS A 400 -8.38 3.00 3.90
CA CYS A 400 -9.14 3.21 2.66
C CYS A 400 -10.64 3.22 2.95
N VAL A 401 -11.30 4.32 2.62
CA VAL A 401 -12.73 4.54 2.84
C VAL A 401 -13.42 4.77 1.50
N ASP A 402 -14.28 3.87 1.12
CA ASP A 402 -15.09 3.99 -0.10
C ASP A 402 -16.41 3.23 0.07
N VAL A 403 -17.47 3.71 -0.56
CA VAL A 403 -18.75 2.99 -0.62
C VAL A 403 -18.66 1.74 -1.51
N ASN A 404 -17.70 1.73 -2.44
CA ASN A 404 -17.44 0.60 -3.32
C ASN A 404 -16.37 -0.31 -2.70
N PRO A 405 -16.73 -1.53 -2.26
CA PRO A 405 -15.78 -2.45 -1.62
C PRO A 405 -14.64 -2.89 -2.55
N ALA A 406 -14.79 -2.72 -3.87
CA ALA A 406 -13.74 -3.07 -4.82
C ALA A 406 -12.47 -2.21 -4.66
N VAL A 407 -12.57 -0.97 -4.14
CA VAL A 407 -11.41 -0.09 -3.96
C VAL A 407 -10.48 -0.59 -2.86
N PRO A 408 -10.94 -0.78 -1.61
CA PRO A 408 -10.10 -1.35 -0.57
C PRO A 408 -9.67 -2.79 -0.86
N THR A 409 -10.50 -3.60 -1.56
CA THR A 409 -10.12 -4.95 -2.00
C THR A 409 -8.92 -4.91 -2.94
N LYS A 410 -8.93 -4.03 -3.96
CA LYS A 410 -7.80 -3.88 -4.88
C LYS A 410 -6.50 -3.45 -4.19
N LEU A 411 -6.59 -2.62 -3.15
CA LEU A 411 -5.41 -2.26 -2.35
C LEU A 411 -4.86 -3.47 -1.59
N ALA A 412 -5.73 -4.27 -0.99
CA ALA A 412 -5.33 -5.49 -0.29
C ALA A 412 -4.71 -6.53 -1.26
N ASP A 413 -5.29 -6.72 -2.44
CA ASP A 413 -4.80 -7.66 -3.46
C ASP A 413 -3.41 -7.27 -3.99
N ARG A 414 -3.09 -5.99 -4.01
CA ARG A 414 -1.77 -5.48 -4.44
C ARG A 414 -0.71 -5.53 -3.34
N GLY A 415 -0.97 -6.20 -2.24
CA GLY A 415 0.01 -6.39 -1.17
C GLY A 415 0.17 -5.20 -0.22
N SER A 416 -0.76 -4.26 -0.22
CA SER A 416 -0.83 -3.18 0.79
C SER A 416 -1.32 -3.75 2.13
N PHE A 417 -0.51 -4.61 2.76
CA PHE A 417 -0.84 -5.32 4.00
C PHE A 417 -1.14 -4.38 5.18
N GLN A 418 -0.66 -3.14 5.11
CA GLN A 418 -0.91 -2.09 6.09
C GLN A 418 -2.24 -1.37 5.88
N ALA A 419 -3.01 -1.73 4.84
CA ALA A 419 -4.27 -1.06 4.52
C ALA A 419 -5.45 -1.70 5.27
N VAL A 420 -6.24 -0.87 5.93
CA VAL A 420 -7.55 -1.21 6.50
C VAL A 420 -8.62 -0.64 5.59
N GLY A 421 -9.53 -1.49 5.11
CA GLY A 421 -10.65 -1.09 4.26
C GLY A 421 -11.93 -0.87 5.07
N LEU A 422 -12.53 0.32 4.96
CA LEU A 422 -13.84 0.67 5.51
C LEU A 422 -14.82 0.90 4.36
N VAL A 423 -15.86 0.08 4.30
CA VAL A 423 -16.95 0.26 3.30
C VAL A 423 -18.01 1.16 3.90
N MET A 424 -17.88 2.46 3.68
CA MET A 424 -18.81 3.46 4.18
C MET A 424 -18.77 4.75 3.36
N ASP A 425 -19.74 5.61 3.59
CA ASP A 425 -19.82 6.92 2.97
C ASP A 425 -18.72 7.86 3.45
N ALA A 426 -18.10 8.60 2.52
CA ALA A 426 -17.00 9.51 2.79
C ALA A 426 -17.34 10.65 3.74
N ALA A 427 -18.54 11.25 3.59
CA ALA A 427 -18.96 12.35 4.45
C ALA A 427 -19.26 11.85 5.86
N SER A 428 -19.87 10.68 5.99
CA SER A 428 -20.12 10.03 7.27
C SER A 428 -18.80 9.75 7.98
N PHE A 429 -17.81 9.18 7.29
CA PHE A 429 -16.47 8.93 7.83
C PHE A 429 -15.80 10.21 8.32
N LEU A 430 -15.71 11.22 7.46
CA LEU A 430 -15.02 12.48 7.78
C LEU A 430 -15.74 13.23 8.92
N THR A 431 -17.06 13.22 8.95
CA THR A 431 -17.87 13.83 10.01
C THR A 431 -17.64 13.16 11.36
N GLU A 432 -17.66 11.83 11.39
CA GLU A 432 -17.44 11.06 12.61
C GLU A 432 -16.00 11.23 13.09
N LEU A 433 -15.02 11.13 12.21
CA LEU A 433 -13.61 11.38 12.52
C LEU A 433 -13.38 12.79 13.08
N ALA A 434 -13.97 13.81 12.46
CA ALA A 434 -13.85 15.18 12.93
C ALA A 434 -14.49 15.36 14.31
N ARG A 435 -15.64 14.74 14.58
CA ARG A 435 -16.30 14.75 15.90
C ARG A 435 -15.44 14.08 16.99
N GLU A 436 -14.84 12.93 16.70
CA GLU A 436 -13.91 12.26 17.62
C GLU A 436 -12.69 13.15 17.93
N LEU A 437 -12.26 13.96 16.97
CA LEU A 437 -11.18 14.93 17.15
C LEU A 437 -11.61 16.28 17.79
N GLY A 438 -12.92 16.42 18.11
CA GLY A 438 -13.46 17.57 18.83
C GLY A 438 -14.24 18.59 18.00
N TRP A 439 -14.52 18.29 16.71
CA TRP A 439 -15.37 19.14 15.87
C TRP A 439 -16.81 19.16 16.39
N ARG A 440 -17.35 20.37 16.46
CA ARG A 440 -18.77 20.60 16.78
C ARG A 440 -19.31 21.53 15.70
N PRO A 441 -20.12 21.02 14.73
CA PRO A 441 -20.72 21.81 13.65
C PRO A 441 -21.71 22.86 14.15
#